data_91398b8df268166e45c1529cf47effd0
#
_entry.id   91398b8df268166e45c1529cf47effd0
#
_cell.length_a   1.000
_cell.length_b   1.000
_cell.length_c   1.000
_cell.angle_alpha   90.00
_cell.angle_beta   90.00
_cell.angle_gamma   90.00
#
_symmetry.space_group_name_H-M   'P 1'
#
loop_
_entity.id
_entity.type
_entity.pdbx_description
1 polymer ?
#
loop_
_entity_poly.entity_id
_entity_poly.type
_entity_poly.pdbx_seq_one_letter_code
_entity_poly.pdbx_strand_id
1 'polypeptide(L)'
;MREIGAEETGKLRDCLIALAEHHNRVSVNFRGCYPKTPVDVTLKKFADDLKSGKSAVAVIEDGDSVIGFCKTDIDGEYGVLEYLVVLEKYRGKGYGAELMDWAMAWFDASGAVTIDVKVADGNNAVTLYEKYGFRMNAHILRQTKSRAE
;
A
#
# COMPACT_ATOMS: atom_id res chain seq x y z
N MET A 1 2.80 16.74 -2.18
CA MET A 1 3.14 15.31 -2.38
C MET A 1 4.52 15.21 -3.01
N ARG A 2 5.32 14.27 -2.57
CA ARG A 2 6.66 14.05 -3.12
C ARG A 2 7.07 12.58 -3.06
N GLU A 3 8.02 12.18 -3.88
CA GLU A 3 8.67 10.87 -3.76
C GLU A 3 9.74 10.90 -2.68
N ILE A 4 9.94 9.76 -2.03
CA ILE A 4 11.00 9.59 -1.02
C ILE A 4 12.03 8.56 -1.49
N GLY A 5 13.24 8.67 -0.93
CA GLY A 5 14.31 7.72 -1.14
C GLY A 5 14.39 6.65 -0.06
N ALA A 6 15.30 5.71 -0.25
CA ALA A 6 15.48 4.57 0.66
C ALA A 6 15.80 4.99 2.10
N GLU A 7 16.47 6.11 2.28
CA GLU A 7 16.87 6.62 3.59
C GLU A 7 15.71 7.23 4.39
N GLU A 8 14.56 7.45 3.74
CA GLU A 8 13.40 8.07 4.37
C GLU A 8 12.27 7.09 4.73
N THR A 9 12.44 5.78 4.47
CA THR A 9 11.35 4.81 4.67
C THR A 9 10.87 4.73 6.11
N GLY A 10 11.70 5.08 7.08
CA GLY A 10 11.30 5.13 8.49
C GLY A 10 10.14 6.07 8.76
N LYS A 11 9.93 7.09 7.91
CA LYS A 11 8.81 8.02 8.02
C LYS A 11 7.45 7.37 7.78
N LEU A 12 7.41 6.17 7.21
CA LEU A 12 6.18 5.45 6.89
C LEU A 12 5.66 4.60 8.05
N ARG A 13 6.38 4.52 9.15
CA ARG A 13 6.08 3.64 10.29
C ARG A 13 4.66 3.82 10.81
N ASP A 14 4.27 5.05 11.10
CA ASP A 14 2.96 5.34 11.68
C ASP A 14 1.82 4.98 10.72
N CYS A 15 2.02 5.19 9.42
CA CYS A 15 1.05 4.78 8.40
C CYS A 15 0.90 3.26 8.33
N LEU A 16 2.01 2.51 8.43
CA LEU A 16 1.96 1.05 8.42
C LEU A 16 1.28 0.50 9.66
N ILE A 17 1.54 1.09 10.82
CA ILE A 17 0.86 0.72 12.07
C ILE A 17 -0.63 0.98 11.95
N ALA A 18 -1.02 2.15 11.46
CA ALA A 18 -2.43 2.52 11.27
C ALA A 18 -3.13 1.59 10.27
N LEU A 19 -2.44 1.18 9.20
CA LEU A 19 -2.98 0.23 8.22
C LEU A 19 -3.26 -1.12 8.86
N ALA A 20 -2.32 -1.64 9.65
CA ALA A 20 -2.49 -2.91 10.37
C ALA A 20 -3.68 -2.86 11.33
N GLU A 21 -3.81 -1.78 12.09
CA GLU A 21 -4.94 -1.57 13.00
C GLU A 21 -6.26 -1.52 12.24
N HIS A 22 -6.29 -0.85 11.09
CA HIS A 22 -7.47 -0.79 10.23
C HIS A 22 -7.86 -2.19 9.73
N HIS A 23 -6.91 -2.96 9.21
CA HIS A 23 -7.16 -4.33 8.75
C HIS A 23 -7.67 -5.22 9.89
N ASN A 24 -7.12 -5.08 11.09
CA ASN A 24 -7.59 -5.84 12.25
C ASN A 24 -9.04 -5.50 12.63
N ARG A 25 -9.50 -4.27 12.37
CA ARG A 25 -10.89 -3.88 12.62
C ARG A 25 -11.85 -4.37 11.56
N VAL A 26 -11.46 -4.35 10.28
CA VAL A 26 -12.39 -4.60 9.17
C VAL A 26 -12.34 -6.03 8.64
N SER A 27 -11.25 -6.76 8.84
CA SER A 27 -11.14 -8.14 8.35
C SER A 27 -12.23 -9.01 8.93
N VAL A 28 -12.85 -9.82 8.09
CA VAL A 28 -13.89 -10.75 8.53
C VAL A 28 -13.29 -11.98 9.20
N ASN A 29 -12.23 -12.54 8.59
CA ASN A 29 -11.69 -13.85 8.98
C ASN A 29 -10.33 -13.79 9.68
N PHE A 30 -9.61 -12.67 9.59
CA PHE A 30 -8.22 -12.57 10.06
C PHE A 30 -7.98 -11.38 10.99
N ARG A 31 -8.99 -11.03 11.80
CA ARG A 31 -8.86 -9.99 12.84
C ARG A 31 -7.75 -10.35 13.81
N GLY A 32 -6.91 -9.36 14.13
CA GLY A 32 -5.78 -9.54 15.03
C GLY A 32 -4.55 -10.17 14.39
N CYS A 33 -4.60 -10.55 13.11
CA CYS A 33 -3.48 -11.17 12.40
C CYS A 33 -2.54 -10.16 11.72
N TYR A 34 -2.87 -8.88 11.77
CA TYR A 34 -2.07 -7.84 11.14
C TYR A 34 -1.22 -7.09 12.17
N PRO A 35 -0.01 -6.67 11.82
CA PRO A 35 0.65 -6.91 10.55
C PRO A 35 1.13 -8.37 10.44
N LYS A 36 1.11 -8.92 9.25
CA LYS A 36 1.63 -10.28 8.98
C LYS A 36 3.15 -10.33 9.03
N THR A 37 3.77 -9.22 8.72
CA THR A 37 5.22 -9.02 8.78
C THR A 37 5.51 -7.88 9.74
N PRO A 38 6.50 -8.00 10.64
CA PRO A 38 6.86 -6.90 11.53
C PRO A 38 7.18 -5.62 10.75
N VAL A 39 6.75 -4.48 11.28
CA VAL A 39 6.89 -3.19 10.60
C VAL A 39 8.33 -2.87 10.22
N ASP A 40 9.30 -3.16 11.10
CA ASP A 40 10.71 -2.91 10.81
C ASP A 40 11.22 -3.72 9.61
N VAL A 41 10.76 -4.95 9.47
CA VAL A 41 11.12 -5.81 8.34
C VAL A 41 10.52 -5.24 7.04
N THR A 42 9.28 -4.78 7.09
CA THR A 42 8.61 -4.13 5.95
C THR A 42 9.34 -2.87 5.52
N LEU A 43 9.74 -2.02 6.47
CA LEU A 43 10.45 -0.77 6.16
C LEU A 43 11.81 -1.05 5.51
N LYS A 44 12.53 -2.06 5.98
CA LYS A 44 13.79 -2.48 5.37
C LYS A 44 13.59 -2.99 3.95
N LYS A 45 12.54 -3.79 3.73
CA LYS A 45 12.18 -4.26 2.39
C LYS A 45 11.89 -3.09 1.45
N PHE A 46 11.17 -2.08 1.92
CA PHE A 46 10.89 -0.87 1.14
C PHE A 46 12.18 -0.16 0.73
N ALA A 47 13.12 -0.02 1.66
CA ALA A 47 14.40 0.60 1.37
C ALA A 47 15.17 -0.18 0.28
N ASP A 48 15.19 -1.50 0.38
CA ASP A 48 15.84 -2.36 -0.61
C ASP A 48 15.14 -2.25 -1.97
N ASP A 49 13.81 -2.25 -2.00
CA ASP A 49 13.01 -2.09 -3.21
C ASP A 49 13.30 -0.74 -3.89
N LEU A 50 13.37 0.34 -3.13
CA LEU A 50 13.69 1.67 -3.67
C LEU A 50 15.09 1.72 -4.28
N LYS A 51 16.05 1.02 -3.69
CA LYS A 51 17.40 0.91 -4.24
C LYS A 51 17.46 0.13 -5.55
N SER A 52 16.51 -0.77 -5.78
CA SER A 52 16.48 -1.58 -7.01
C SER A 52 16.12 -0.77 -8.26
N GLY A 53 15.52 0.39 -8.11
CA GLY A 53 15.04 1.21 -9.21
C GLY A 53 13.72 0.73 -9.83
N LYS A 54 13.12 -0.33 -9.28
CA LYS A 54 11.86 -0.91 -9.78
C LYS A 54 10.66 -0.55 -8.92
N SER A 55 10.84 0.31 -7.95
CA SER A 55 9.80 0.72 -7.01
C SER A 55 9.86 2.21 -6.78
N ALA A 56 8.73 2.77 -6.38
CA ALA A 56 8.66 4.17 -5.95
C ALA A 56 7.67 4.30 -4.80
N VAL A 57 7.91 5.27 -3.94
CA VAL A 57 7.01 5.65 -2.84
C VAL A 57 6.76 7.13 -2.93
N ALA A 58 5.48 7.52 -2.97
CA ALA A 58 5.08 8.91 -2.84
C ALA A 58 4.37 9.12 -1.50
N VAL A 59 4.64 10.25 -0.87
CA VAL A 59 4.08 10.61 0.43
C VAL A 59 3.32 11.93 0.36
N ILE A 60 2.31 12.04 1.23
CA ILE A 60 1.65 13.29 1.56
C ILE A 60 2.02 13.61 3.00
N GLU A 61 2.45 14.84 3.23
CA GLU A 61 2.93 15.30 4.54
C GLU A 61 2.07 16.41 5.09
N ASP A 62 1.92 16.42 6.41
CA ASP A 62 1.39 17.53 7.17
C ASP A 62 2.49 17.94 8.17
N GLY A 63 3.18 19.06 7.89
CA GLY A 63 4.39 19.41 8.61
C GLY A 63 5.47 18.34 8.39
N ASP A 64 6.01 17.79 9.47
CA ASP A 64 7.04 16.76 9.43
C ASP A 64 6.46 15.34 9.42
N SER A 65 5.14 15.19 9.46
CA SER A 65 4.47 13.90 9.55
C SER A 65 3.95 13.43 8.20
N VAL A 66 4.22 12.17 7.85
CA VAL A 66 3.60 11.52 6.71
C VAL A 66 2.18 11.11 7.10
N ILE A 67 1.18 11.63 6.38
CA ILE A 67 -0.24 11.36 6.63
C ILE A 67 -0.84 10.39 5.63
N GLY A 68 -0.11 10.07 4.59
CA GLY A 68 -0.51 9.09 3.58
C GLY A 68 0.63 8.77 2.66
N PHE A 69 0.60 7.59 2.06
CA PHE A 69 1.59 7.20 1.07
C PHE A 69 1.05 6.12 0.15
N CYS A 70 1.68 5.96 -1.00
CA CYS A 70 1.51 4.78 -1.83
C CYS A 70 2.86 4.24 -2.26
N LYS A 71 2.90 2.94 -2.52
CA LYS A 71 4.07 2.25 -3.04
C LYS A 71 3.70 1.49 -4.30
N THR A 72 4.49 1.71 -5.34
CA THR A 72 4.33 1.07 -6.64
C THR A 72 5.56 0.25 -6.98
N ASP A 73 5.34 -0.90 -7.61
CA ASP A 73 6.40 -1.78 -8.08
C ASP A 73 6.17 -2.12 -9.55
N ILE A 74 7.25 -2.36 -10.28
CA ILE A 74 7.20 -2.77 -11.68
C ILE A 74 8.18 -3.93 -11.93
N ASP A 75 7.72 -4.91 -12.69
CA ASP A 75 8.55 -5.99 -13.20
C ASP A 75 8.17 -6.22 -14.66
N GLY A 76 9.01 -5.71 -15.58
CA GLY A 76 8.68 -5.69 -16.99
C GLY A 76 7.42 -4.86 -17.27
N GLU A 77 6.36 -5.50 -17.76
CA GLU A 77 5.07 -4.87 -18.04
C GLU A 77 4.05 -5.08 -16.92
N TYR A 78 4.44 -5.76 -15.84
CA TYR A 78 3.58 -6.08 -14.71
C TYR A 78 3.83 -5.13 -13.55
N GLY A 79 2.82 -4.37 -13.20
CA GLY A 79 2.84 -3.43 -12.09
C GLY A 79 2.04 -3.93 -10.89
N VAL A 80 2.45 -3.52 -9.71
CA VAL A 80 1.70 -3.77 -8.46
C VAL A 80 1.59 -2.47 -7.69
N LEU A 81 0.36 -2.08 -7.36
CA LEU A 81 0.11 -1.08 -6.34
C LEU A 81 0.14 -1.81 -5.00
N GLU A 82 1.30 -1.76 -4.34
CA GLU A 82 1.55 -2.58 -3.16
C GLU A 82 0.90 -1.98 -1.91
N TYR A 83 0.91 -0.66 -1.79
CA TYR A 83 0.33 0.06 -0.65
C TYR A 83 -0.35 1.34 -1.09
N LEU A 84 -1.49 1.62 -0.47
CA LEU A 84 -2.18 2.90 -0.52
C LEU A 84 -2.77 3.14 0.86
N VAL A 85 -2.26 4.12 1.58
CA VAL A 85 -2.65 4.42 2.96
C VAL A 85 -2.91 5.90 3.12
N VAL A 86 -4.02 6.25 3.74
CA VAL A 86 -4.30 7.61 4.24
C VAL A 86 -4.76 7.45 5.68
N LEU A 87 -4.14 8.20 6.60
CA LEU A 87 -4.54 8.17 8.00
C LEU A 87 -6.00 8.59 8.16
N GLU A 88 -6.72 7.94 9.08
CA GLU A 88 -8.16 8.09 9.24
C GLU A 88 -8.60 9.55 9.35
N LYS A 89 -7.93 10.33 10.16
CA LYS A 89 -8.26 11.74 10.38
C LYS A 89 -8.13 12.60 9.11
N TYR A 90 -7.42 12.13 8.10
CA TYR A 90 -7.21 12.84 6.83
C TYR A 90 -8.02 12.26 5.67
N ARG A 91 -8.85 11.25 5.92
CA ARG A 91 -9.70 10.65 4.89
C ARG A 91 -10.85 11.57 4.50
N GLY A 92 -11.41 11.35 3.30
CA GLY A 92 -12.51 12.15 2.77
C GLY A 92 -12.10 13.53 2.25
N LYS A 93 -10.81 13.78 2.07
CA LYS A 93 -10.26 15.06 1.60
C LYS A 93 -9.58 14.97 0.23
N GLY A 94 -9.68 13.83 -0.45
CA GLY A 94 -9.12 13.65 -1.78
C GLY A 94 -7.68 13.14 -1.83
N TYR A 95 -7.04 12.88 -0.71
CA TYR A 95 -5.64 12.44 -0.69
C TYR A 95 -5.44 11.05 -1.33
N GLY A 96 -6.39 10.14 -1.14
CA GLY A 96 -6.35 8.84 -1.80
C GLY A 96 -6.36 8.97 -3.33
N ALA A 97 -7.18 9.87 -3.86
CA ALA A 97 -7.24 10.15 -5.28
C ALA A 97 -5.94 10.78 -5.79
N GLU A 98 -5.34 11.69 -5.03
CA GLU A 98 -4.03 12.27 -5.40
C GLU A 98 -2.95 11.19 -5.50
N LEU A 99 -2.91 10.28 -4.53
CA LEU A 99 -1.96 9.17 -4.54
C LEU A 99 -2.22 8.22 -5.72
N MET A 100 -3.49 7.93 -6.02
CA MET A 100 -3.86 7.11 -7.18
C MET A 100 -3.46 7.77 -8.49
N ASP A 101 -3.71 9.06 -8.65
CA ASP A 101 -3.32 9.78 -9.86
C ASP A 101 -1.81 9.72 -10.08
N TRP A 102 -1.04 9.91 -9.01
CA TRP A 102 0.42 9.77 -9.08
C TRP A 102 0.83 8.35 -9.46
N ALA A 103 0.23 7.33 -8.81
CA ALA A 103 0.56 5.94 -9.05
C ALA A 103 0.27 5.53 -10.52
N MET A 104 -0.89 5.92 -11.04
CA MET A 104 -1.25 5.58 -12.43
C MET A 104 -0.31 6.25 -13.42
N ALA A 105 0.06 7.51 -13.19
CA ALA A 105 1.05 8.21 -14.02
C ALA A 105 2.42 7.52 -13.95
N TRP A 106 2.81 7.04 -12.77
CA TRP A 106 4.07 6.31 -12.60
C TRP A 106 4.06 4.97 -13.36
N PHE A 107 2.96 4.22 -13.30
CA PHE A 107 2.81 2.97 -14.05
C PHE A 107 2.86 3.22 -15.55
N ASP A 108 2.19 4.26 -16.05
CA ASP A 108 2.22 4.62 -17.45
C ASP A 108 3.63 4.93 -17.92
N ALA A 109 4.37 5.75 -17.15
CA ALA A 109 5.75 6.10 -17.44
C ALA A 109 6.70 4.88 -17.37
N SER A 110 6.37 3.89 -16.55
CA SER A 110 7.16 2.66 -16.39
C SER A 110 6.83 1.59 -17.42
N GLY A 111 5.81 1.79 -18.26
CA GLY A 111 5.41 0.83 -19.29
C GLY A 111 4.57 -0.33 -18.79
N ALA A 112 3.90 -0.17 -17.65
CA ALA A 112 3.01 -1.21 -17.12
C ALA A 112 1.82 -1.44 -18.05
N VAL A 113 1.54 -2.69 -18.34
CA VAL A 113 0.37 -3.11 -19.14
C VAL A 113 -0.70 -3.71 -18.23
N THR A 114 -0.30 -4.48 -17.24
CA THR A 114 -1.19 -5.06 -16.23
C THR A 114 -0.78 -4.55 -14.85
N ILE A 115 -1.76 -4.09 -14.08
CA ILE A 115 -1.53 -3.57 -12.72
C ILE A 115 -2.47 -4.29 -11.78
N ASP A 116 -1.90 -4.91 -10.74
CA ASP A 116 -2.66 -5.57 -9.68
C ASP A 116 -2.62 -4.75 -8.39
N VAL A 117 -3.70 -4.87 -7.62
CA VAL A 117 -3.77 -4.39 -6.24
C VAL A 117 -4.47 -5.46 -5.40
N LYS A 118 -3.94 -5.74 -4.21
CA LYS A 118 -4.58 -6.62 -3.25
C LYS A 118 -5.34 -5.80 -2.24
N VAL A 119 -6.58 -6.19 -1.96
CA VAL A 119 -7.44 -5.52 -0.99
C VAL A 119 -7.80 -6.54 0.09
N ALA A 120 -7.53 -6.21 1.35
CA ALA A 120 -7.91 -7.08 2.46
C ALA A 120 -9.43 -7.23 2.53
N ASP A 121 -9.90 -8.41 2.93
CA ASP A 121 -11.32 -8.65 3.12
C ASP A 121 -11.92 -7.64 4.11
N GLY A 122 -13.13 -7.17 3.83
CA GLY A 122 -13.79 -6.16 4.65
C GLY A 122 -13.31 -4.72 4.45
N ASN A 123 -12.23 -4.52 3.71
CA ASN A 123 -11.76 -3.19 3.36
C ASN A 123 -12.54 -2.67 2.13
N ASN A 124 -13.18 -1.51 2.27
CA ASN A 124 -13.99 -0.91 1.21
C ASN A 124 -13.20 -0.09 0.18
N ALA A 125 -11.87 -0.13 0.21
CA ALA A 125 -11.02 0.57 -0.75
C ALA A 125 -11.25 0.14 -2.21
N VAL A 126 -11.88 -1.01 -2.42
CA VAL A 126 -12.29 -1.51 -3.75
C VAL A 126 -13.05 -0.43 -4.54
N THR A 127 -13.93 0.32 -3.88
CA THR A 127 -14.69 1.39 -4.55
C THR A 127 -13.79 2.46 -5.16
N LEU A 128 -12.72 2.83 -4.48
CA LEU A 128 -11.74 3.76 -5.02
C LEU A 128 -11.05 3.16 -6.25
N TYR A 129 -10.59 1.91 -6.14
CA TYR A 129 -9.86 1.26 -7.23
C TYR A 129 -10.74 1.06 -8.48
N GLU A 130 -12.02 0.74 -8.29
CA GLU A 130 -12.96 0.58 -9.41
C GLU A 130 -13.10 1.87 -10.24
N LYS A 131 -12.99 3.03 -9.61
CA LYS A 131 -13.02 4.32 -10.31
C LYS A 131 -11.84 4.49 -11.26
N TYR A 132 -10.74 3.79 -11.01
CA TYR A 132 -9.54 3.81 -11.85
C TYR A 132 -9.48 2.63 -12.83
N GLY A 133 -10.57 1.90 -12.98
CA GLY A 133 -10.66 0.82 -13.95
C GLY A 133 -10.27 -0.55 -13.44
N PHE A 134 -9.95 -0.69 -12.16
CA PHE A 134 -9.68 -2.00 -11.58
C PHE A 134 -10.96 -2.81 -11.48
N ARG A 135 -10.85 -4.11 -11.74
CA ARG A 135 -11.95 -5.07 -11.63
C ARG A 135 -11.48 -6.29 -10.86
N MET A 136 -12.38 -6.95 -10.18
CA MET A 136 -12.06 -8.18 -9.45
C MET A 136 -11.55 -9.24 -10.44
N ASN A 137 -10.34 -9.73 -10.20
CA ASN A 137 -9.72 -10.77 -11.00
C ASN A 137 -9.74 -12.12 -10.27
N ALA A 138 -9.37 -12.14 -9.00
CA ALA A 138 -9.26 -13.37 -8.24
C ALA A 138 -9.51 -13.12 -6.76
N HIS A 139 -9.87 -14.18 -6.04
CA HIS A 139 -9.92 -14.19 -4.57
C HIS A 139 -8.74 -14.98 -4.04
N ILE A 140 -8.14 -14.53 -2.94
CA ILE A 140 -7.13 -15.29 -2.21
C ILE A 140 -7.84 -16.01 -1.07
N LEU A 141 -7.74 -17.33 -1.05
CA LEU A 141 -8.21 -18.17 0.04
C LEU A 141 -7.00 -18.59 0.85
N ARG A 142 -7.08 -18.45 2.17
CA ARG A 142 -5.93 -18.73 3.03
C ARG A 142 -6.32 -19.65 4.18
N GLN A 143 -5.49 -20.65 4.41
CA GLN A 143 -5.50 -21.46 5.61
C GLN A 143 -4.16 -21.25 6.32
N THR A 144 -4.19 -20.93 7.60
CA THR A 144 -2.98 -20.82 8.41
C THR A 144 -2.95 -21.97 9.40
N LYS A 145 -1.87 -22.74 9.40
CA LYS A 145 -1.68 -23.82 10.36
C LYS A 145 -1.18 -23.25 11.66
N SER A 146 -1.75 -23.70 12.77
CA SER A 146 -1.21 -23.39 14.08
C SER A 146 0.18 -24.03 14.20
N ARG A 147 1.16 -23.25 14.66
CA ARG A 147 2.46 -23.81 14.97
C ARG A 147 2.40 -24.51 16.32
N ALA A 148 2.89 -25.74 16.40
CA ALA A 148 3.12 -26.42 17.68
C ALA A 148 4.21 -25.64 18.45
N GLU A 149 3.92 -25.29 19.69
CA GLU A 149 4.89 -24.68 20.58
C GLU A 149 5.88 -25.72 21.12
#